data_8a221fee922d2120c164bf9da5b4940b
#
_entry.id   8a221fee922d2120c164bf9da5b4940b
#
_cell.length_a   1.000
_cell.length_b   1.000
_cell.length_c   1.000
_cell.angle_alpha   90.00
_cell.angle_beta   90.00
_cell.angle_gamma   90.00
#
_symmetry.space_group_name_H-M   'P 1'
#
loop_
_entity.id
_entity.type
_entity.pdbx_description
1 polymer ?
#
loop_
_entity_poly.entity_id
_entity_poly.type
_entity_poly.pdbx_seq_one_letter_code
_entity_poly.pdbx_strand_id
1 'polypeptide(L)'
;MNNKNNLLFIPLGGCSEIGMNMYVYGYDDGKNIDYILVDAGVTFPNPEYNPGVDLIMPDTSFVEDNLSKFKAIFITHAHEDHIGSLTHLFEYIEAPIYCGKFTSFIAKSKIDKGGGNSDLVKIAPHYPKIIKAGSFKVGFVNI
;
A
#
# COMPACT_ATOMS: atom_id res chain seq x y z
N MET A 1 8.87 -28.57 17.67
CA MET A 1 8.68 -27.10 17.74
C MET A 1 7.40 -26.78 16.98
N ASN A 2 6.35 -26.29 17.64
CA ASN A 2 5.13 -25.86 16.95
C ASN A 2 5.44 -24.60 16.17
N ASN A 3 5.67 -24.70 14.87
CA ASN A 3 5.65 -23.55 13.97
C ASN A 3 4.21 -23.01 13.98
N LYS A 4 3.96 -21.99 14.80
CA LYS A 4 2.68 -21.27 14.75
C LYS A 4 2.77 -20.32 13.57
N ASN A 5 2.00 -20.60 12.53
CA ASN A 5 1.75 -19.61 11.47
C ASN A 5 0.93 -18.47 12.06
N ASN A 6 1.38 -17.24 11.90
CA ASN A 6 0.69 -16.05 12.38
C ASN A 6 0.30 -15.15 11.20
N LEU A 7 -0.93 -14.69 11.21
CA LEU A 7 -1.38 -13.59 10.36
C LEU A 7 -1.32 -12.31 11.18
N LEU A 8 -0.62 -11.31 10.66
CA LEU A 8 -0.44 -10.00 11.29
C LEU A 8 -1.27 -8.96 10.54
N PHE A 9 -1.91 -8.08 11.28
CA PHE A 9 -2.53 -6.87 10.75
C PHE A 9 -1.92 -5.67 11.46
N ILE A 10 -1.28 -4.78 10.70
CA ILE A 10 -0.56 -3.61 11.21
C ILE A 10 -1.14 -2.38 10.48
N PRO A 11 -2.10 -1.68 11.09
CA PRO A 11 -2.60 -0.43 10.54
C PRO A 11 -1.56 0.66 10.76
N LEU A 12 -1.11 1.30 9.68
CA LEU A 12 -0.22 2.47 9.75
C LEU A 12 -1.05 3.76 9.76
N GLY A 13 -2.25 3.74 9.18
CA GLY A 13 -3.22 4.82 9.18
C GLY A 13 -4.63 4.30 8.91
N GLY A 14 -5.64 5.16 8.98
CA GLY A 14 -7.03 4.83 8.67
C GLY A 14 -7.79 4.07 9.76
N CYS A 15 -7.19 3.83 10.92
CA CYS A 15 -7.86 3.25 12.09
C CYS A 15 -8.12 4.33 13.14
N SER A 16 -9.38 4.49 13.54
CA SER A 16 -9.84 5.53 14.47
C SER A 16 -9.77 6.97 13.91
N GLU A 17 -9.61 7.12 12.61
CA GLU A 17 -9.53 8.38 11.90
C GLU A 17 -10.11 8.24 10.48
N ILE A 18 -10.36 9.35 9.80
CA ILE A 18 -10.82 9.37 8.41
C ILE A 18 -9.64 9.73 7.51
N GLY A 19 -9.43 8.96 6.45
CA GLY A 19 -8.32 9.16 5.52
C GLY A 19 -7.06 8.41 5.93
N MET A 20 -5.95 8.67 5.26
CA MET A 20 -4.64 8.05 5.46
C MET A 20 -4.68 6.52 5.48
N ASN A 21 -5.54 5.89 4.66
CA ASN A 21 -5.70 4.44 4.65
C ASN A 21 -4.39 3.77 4.23
N MET A 22 -3.79 3.02 5.14
CA MET A 22 -2.54 2.29 4.89
C MET A 22 -2.43 1.09 5.83
N TYR A 23 -2.48 -0.12 5.27
CA TYR A 23 -2.58 -1.35 6.06
C TYR A 23 -1.54 -2.36 5.62
N VAL A 24 -0.75 -2.86 6.55
CA VAL A 24 0.18 -3.96 6.32
C VAL A 24 -0.45 -5.26 6.79
N TYR A 25 -0.45 -6.26 5.91
CA TYR A 25 -0.75 -7.64 6.26
C TYR A 25 0.55 -8.45 6.21
N GLY A 26 0.84 -9.17 7.27
CA GLY A 26 2.01 -10.02 7.39
C GLY A 26 1.64 -11.48 7.58
N TYR A 27 2.38 -12.37 6.95
CA TYR A 27 2.30 -13.81 7.21
C TYR A 27 3.66 -14.31 7.69
N ASP A 28 3.68 -14.81 8.91
CA ASP A 28 4.88 -15.36 9.57
C ASP A 28 4.71 -16.88 9.67
N ASP A 29 5.57 -17.62 8.99
CA ASP A 29 5.60 -19.10 9.01
C ASP A 29 6.55 -19.66 10.11
N GLY A 30 7.06 -18.78 10.97
CA GLY A 30 8.01 -19.09 12.02
C GLY A 30 9.47 -19.16 11.56
N LYS A 31 9.75 -18.98 10.25
CA LYS A 31 11.09 -18.88 9.66
C LYS A 31 11.25 -17.61 8.84
N ASN A 32 10.24 -17.27 8.08
CA ASN A 32 10.20 -16.11 7.21
C ASN A 32 8.91 -15.34 7.44
N ILE A 33 8.96 -14.05 7.15
CA ILE A 33 7.78 -13.20 7.16
C ILE A 33 7.66 -12.49 5.82
N ASP A 34 6.47 -12.61 5.21
CA ASP A 34 6.10 -11.89 4.00
C ASP A 34 5.08 -10.81 4.34
N TYR A 35 5.25 -9.62 3.79
CA TYR A 35 4.30 -8.52 3.91
C TYR A 35 3.68 -8.16 2.58
N ILE A 36 2.43 -7.71 2.63
CA ILE A 36 1.78 -6.95 1.58
C ILE A 36 1.26 -5.63 2.17
N LEU A 37 1.27 -4.57 1.36
CA LEU A 37 0.67 -3.29 1.70
C LEU A 37 -0.66 -3.16 0.97
N VAL A 38 -1.69 -2.72 1.67
CA VAL A 38 -3.01 -2.40 1.10
C VAL A 38 -3.29 -0.94 1.35
N ASP A 39 -3.44 -0.20 0.27
CA ASP A 39 -3.59 1.24 0.18
C ASP A 39 -2.38 2.05 0.71
N ALA A 40 -2.26 3.26 0.23
CA ALA A 40 -1.19 4.20 0.52
C ALA A 40 -1.76 5.63 0.47
N GLY A 41 -2.62 5.94 1.43
CA GLY A 41 -3.43 7.14 1.44
C GLY A 41 -2.80 8.32 2.17
N VAL A 42 -3.44 9.48 2.01
CA VAL A 42 -3.15 10.72 2.75
C VAL A 42 -4.44 11.24 3.37
N THR A 43 -4.32 12.20 4.29
CA THR A 43 -5.41 13.07 4.70
C THR A 43 -5.00 14.53 4.55
N PHE A 44 -6.00 15.42 4.56
CA PHE A 44 -5.76 16.85 4.45
C PHE A 44 -5.95 17.51 5.81
N PRO A 45 -5.00 18.36 6.24
CA PRO A 45 -5.08 19.02 7.53
C PRO A 45 -6.21 20.05 7.57
N ASN A 46 -6.76 20.30 8.76
CA ASN A 46 -7.56 21.48 8.97
C ASN A 46 -6.63 22.70 9.08
N PRO A 47 -6.76 23.72 8.19
CA PRO A 47 -5.88 24.90 8.19
C PRO A 47 -5.88 25.69 9.48
N GLU A 48 -6.95 25.61 10.27
CA GLU A 48 -7.05 26.28 11.57
C GLU A 48 -6.10 25.67 12.61
N TYR A 49 -5.89 24.36 12.57
CA TYR A 49 -5.06 23.64 13.54
C TYR A 49 -3.66 23.32 13.01
N ASN A 50 -3.50 23.27 11.68
CA ASN A 50 -2.25 22.89 11.02
C ASN A 50 -1.88 23.91 9.93
N PRO A 51 -1.60 25.18 10.29
CA PRO A 51 -1.25 26.19 9.28
C PRO A 51 0.05 25.84 8.57
N GLY A 52 0.04 25.91 7.22
CA GLY A 52 1.22 25.63 6.39
C GLY A 52 1.52 24.13 6.14
N VAL A 53 0.61 23.24 6.56
CA VAL A 53 0.68 21.81 6.23
C VAL A 53 -0.23 21.53 5.04
N ASP A 54 0.31 20.96 3.96
CA ASP A 54 -0.44 20.69 2.73
C ASP A 54 -1.13 19.34 2.77
N LEU A 55 -0.48 18.33 3.36
CA LEU A 55 -1.02 16.98 3.51
C LEU A 55 -0.42 16.28 4.74
N ILE A 56 -1.12 15.26 5.21
CA ILE A 56 -0.66 14.38 6.29
C ILE A 56 -0.68 12.94 5.75
N MET A 57 0.39 12.21 5.99
CA MET A 57 0.51 10.81 5.61
C MET A 57 0.88 9.95 6.82
N PRO A 58 0.62 8.63 6.79
CA PRO A 58 1.06 7.72 7.83
C PRO A 58 2.58 7.72 8.02
N ASP A 59 3.03 7.35 9.20
CA ASP A 59 4.45 7.05 9.46
C ASP A 59 4.84 5.79 8.67
N THR A 60 5.79 5.94 7.75
CA THR A 60 6.26 4.88 6.85
C THR A 60 7.48 4.13 7.36
N SER A 61 8.00 4.45 8.53
CA SER A 61 9.21 3.84 9.10
C SER A 61 9.16 2.31 9.11
N PHE A 62 7.98 1.74 9.44
CA PHE A 62 7.80 0.29 9.40
C PHE A 62 8.01 -0.30 8.00
N VAL A 63 7.54 0.40 6.96
CA VAL A 63 7.71 -0.04 5.56
C VAL A 63 9.18 0.03 5.18
N GLU A 64 9.84 1.14 5.50
CA GLU A 64 11.25 1.40 5.20
C GLU A 64 12.17 0.37 5.85
N ASP A 65 11.92 0.03 7.11
CA ASP A 65 12.70 -0.97 7.86
C ASP A 65 12.51 -2.40 7.36
N ASN A 66 11.46 -2.68 6.56
CA ASN A 66 11.10 -4.02 6.13
C ASN A 66 10.98 -4.19 4.61
N LEU A 67 11.54 -3.30 3.79
CA LEU A 67 11.37 -3.26 2.33
C LEU A 67 11.52 -4.62 1.63
N SER A 68 12.56 -5.38 1.97
CA SER A 68 12.85 -6.68 1.34
C SER A 68 11.77 -7.75 1.60
N LYS A 69 10.93 -7.55 2.62
CA LYS A 69 9.86 -8.48 2.99
C LYS A 69 8.54 -8.17 2.28
N PHE A 70 8.39 -6.96 1.73
CA PHE A 70 7.19 -6.59 0.98
C PHE A 70 7.18 -7.28 -0.39
N LYS A 71 6.11 -8.04 -0.67
CA LYS A 71 5.94 -8.83 -1.90
C LYS A 71 5.08 -8.13 -2.93
N ALA A 72 4.18 -7.27 -2.51
CA ALA A 72 3.34 -6.45 -3.38
C ALA A 72 2.66 -5.33 -2.59
N ILE A 73 2.18 -4.33 -3.33
CA ILE A 73 1.27 -3.29 -2.88
C ILE A 73 -0.03 -3.44 -3.65
N PHE A 74 -1.15 -3.29 -2.99
CA PHE A 74 -2.48 -3.36 -3.56
C PHE A 74 -3.21 -2.05 -3.30
N ILE A 75 -3.61 -1.35 -4.37
CA ILE A 75 -4.41 -0.12 -4.26
C ILE A 75 -5.84 -0.45 -4.65
N THR A 76 -6.75 -0.23 -3.72
CA THR A 76 -8.16 -0.56 -3.88
C THR A 76 -8.83 0.33 -4.92
N HIS A 77 -8.63 1.65 -4.83
CA HIS A 77 -9.19 2.64 -5.76
C HIS A 77 -8.40 3.96 -5.74
N ALA A 78 -8.80 4.92 -6.58
CA ALA A 78 -8.01 6.12 -6.89
C ALA A 78 -8.31 7.35 -6.02
N HIS A 79 -9.02 7.23 -4.90
CA HIS A 79 -9.21 8.36 -3.98
C HIS A 79 -7.91 8.68 -3.24
N GLU A 80 -7.68 9.97 -2.94
CA GLU A 80 -6.43 10.44 -2.33
C GLU A 80 -6.14 9.81 -0.96
N ASP A 81 -7.16 9.51 -0.18
CA ASP A 81 -7.05 8.83 1.10
C ASP A 81 -6.70 7.33 0.99
N HIS A 82 -6.54 6.80 -0.25
CA HIS A 82 -6.09 5.44 -0.56
C HIS A 82 -4.85 5.38 -1.45
N ILE A 83 -4.53 6.45 -2.20
CA ILE A 83 -3.42 6.45 -3.18
C ILE A 83 -2.46 7.64 -3.02
N GLY A 84 -2.83 8.63 -2.20
CA GLY A 84 -2.16 9.94 -2.17
C GLY A 84 -0.68 9.89 -1.80
N SER A 85 -0.27 9.00 -0.91
CA SER A 85 1.12 8.90 -0.47
C SER A 85 2.05 8.18 -1.46
N LEU A 86 1.53 7.58 -2.56
CA LEU A 86 2.39 6.93 -3.56
C LEU A 86 3.46 7.87 -4.13
N THR A 87 3.18 9.16 -4.24
CA THR A 87 4.17 10.16 -4.69
C THR A 87 5.39 10.23 -3.77
N HIS A 88 5.24 9.88 -2.50
CA HIS A 88 6.27 10.00 -1.47
C HIS A 88 6.91 8.66 -1.11
N LEU A 89 6.20 7.54 -1.34
CA LEU A 89 6.68 6.19 -1.03
C LEU A 89 7.54 5.57 -2.13
N PHE A 90 7.57 6.12 -3.34
CA PHE A 90 8.21 5.51 -4.50
C PHE A 90 9.72 5.29 -4.31
N GLU A 91 10.39 6.12 -3.51
CA GLU A 91 11.84 6.02 -3.27
C GLU A 91 12.22 4.72 -2.53
N TYR A 92 11.28 4.16 -1.78
CA TYR A 92 11.53 3.03 -0.90
C TYR A 92 10.98 1.72 -1.43
N ILE A 93 10.07 1.75 -2.41
CA ILE A 93 9.30 0.57 -2.80
C ILE A 93 9.75 0.04 -4.16
N GLU A 94 10.31 -1.16 -4.18
CA GLU A 94 10.63 -1.92 -5.39
C GLU A 94 9.58 -3.01 -5.70
N ALA A 95 8.63 -3.22 -4.80
CA ALA A 95 7.59 -4.23 -4.96
C ALA A 95 6.56 -3.82 -6.03
N PRO A 96 5.98 -4.78 -6.78
CA PRO A 96 4.95 -4.49 -7.77
C PRO A 96 3.69 -3.92 -7.11
N ILE A 97 3.06 -2.94 -7.79
CA ILE A 97 1.85 -2.25 -7.33
C ILE A 97 0.68 -2.70 -8.20
N TYR A 98 -0.29 -3.39 -7.61
CA TYR A 98 -1.46 -3.89 -8.31
C TYR A 98 -2.69 -3.03 -8.01
N CYS A 99 -3.44 -2.67 -9.05
CA CYS A 99 -4.67 -1.89 -8.93
C CYS A 99 -5.57 -2.05 -10.16
N GLY A 100 -6.80 -1.56 -10.08
CA GLY A 100 -7.71 -1.54 -11.22
C GLY A 100 -7.20 -0.67 -12.38
N LYS A 101 -7.74 -0.86 -13.59
CA LYS A 101 -7.29 -0.17 -14.81
C LYS A 101 -7.31 1.35 -14.67
N PHE A 102 -8.42 1.94 -14.19
CA PHE A 102 -8.51 3.39 -13.98
C PHE A 102 -7.48 3.88 -12.95
N THR A 103 -7.40 3.21 -11.81
CA THR A 103 -6.46 3.52 -10.74
C THR A 103 -5.00 3.46 -11.21
N SER A 104 -4.68 2.57 -12.16
CA SER A 104 -3.32 2.43 -12.68
C SER A 104 -2.81 3.67 -13.41
N PHE A 105 -3.69 4.41 -14.10
CA PHE A 105 -3.31 5.68 -14.74
C PHE A 105 -2.93 6.74 -13.71
N ILE A 106 -3.72 6.82 -12.63
CA ILE A 106 -3.46 7.77 -11.54
C ILE A 106 -2.18 7.38 -10.78
N ALA A 107 -2.03 6.09 -10.44
CA ALA A 107 -0.85 5.58 -9.75
C ALA A 107 0.45 5.86 -10.52
N LYS A 108 0.47 5.57 -11.83
CA LYS A 108 1.62 5.86 -12.70
C LYS A 108 1.96 7.35 -12.71
N SER A 109 0.94 8.21 -12.90
CA SER A 109 1.15 9.66 -12.90
C SER A 109 1.72 10.18 -11.57
N LYS A 110 1.28 9.62 -10.43
CA LYS A 110 1.82 9.99 -9.11
C LYS A 110 3.28 9.57 -8.95
N ILE A 111 3.60 8.35 -9.33
CA ILE A 111 4.96 7.79 -9.24
C ILE A 111 5.91 8.55 -10.18
N ASP A 112 5.50 8.82 -11.43
CA ASP A 112 6.31 9.59 -12.39
C ASP A 112 6.58 11.02 -11.89
N LYS A 113 5.59 11.69 -11.29
CA LYS A 113 5.75 13.02 -10.69
C LYS A 113 6.73 13.01 -9.51
N GLY A 114 6.75 11.92 -8.75
CA GLY A 114 7.70 11.73 -7.67
C GLY A 114 9.10 11.33 -8.15
N GLY A 115 9.30 10.96 -9.43
CA GLY A 115 10.58 10.50 -9.98
C GLY A 115 10.83 9.00 -9.80
N GLY A 116 9.79 8.23 -9.44
CA GLY A 116 9.87 6.77 -9.25
C GLY A 116 9.71 5.96 -10.54
N ASN A 117 9.70 4.65 -10.40
CA ASN A 117 9.53 3.72 -11.51
C ASN A 117 8.07 3.29 -11.68
N SER A 118 7.33 3.94 -12.59
CA SER A 118 5.94 3.63 -12.89
C SER A 118 5.73 2.26 -13.57
N ASP A 119 6.78 1.59 -14.03
CA ASP A 119 6.71 0.22 -14.56
C ASP A 119 6.35 -0.83 -13.47
N LEU A 120 6.51 -0.48 -12.21
CA LEU A 120 6.05 -1.29 -11.08
C LEU A 120 4.52 -1.41 -11.01
N VAL A 121 3.78 -0.45 -11.60
CA VAL A 121 2.32 -0.46 -11.60
C VAL A 121 1.79 -1.46 -12.61
N LYS A 122 1.04 -2.44 -12.12
CA LYS A 122 0.41 -3.52 -12.87
C LYS A 122 -1.11 -3.44 -12.76
N ILE A 123 -1.81 -3.68 -13.87
CA ILE A 123 -3.26 -3.82 -13.84
C ILE A 123 -3.61 -5.17 -13.23
N ALA A 124 -4.34 -5.15 -12.12
CA ALA A 124 -4.79 -6.35 -11.46
C ALA A 124 -5.82 -7.10 -12.31
N PRO A 125 -5.69 -8.41 -12.48
CA PRO A 125 -6.73 -9.20 -13.12
C PRO A 125 -7.95 -9.31 -12.20
N HIS A 126 -9.16 -9.35 -12.79
CA HIS A 126 -10.38 -9.59 -12.03
C HIS A 126 -10.47 -11.03 -11.55
N TYR A 127 -11.08 -11.20 -10.37
CA TYR A 127 -11.48 -12.51 -9.87
C TYR A 127 -12.29 -13.29 -10.94
N PRO A 128 -12.09 -14.59 -11.13
CA PRO A 128 -11.38 -15.54 -10.25
C PRO A 128 -9.85 -15.65 -10.46
N LYS A 129 -9.24 -14.78 -11.25
CA LYS A 129 -7.79 -14.78 -11.37
C LYS A 129 -7.15 -14.24 -10.09
N ILE A 130 -6.12 -14.93 -9.63
CA ILE A 130 -5.44 -14.66 -8.35
C ILE A 130 -4.02 -14.17 -8.60
N ILE A 131 -3.64 -13.12 -7.87
CA ILE A 131 -2.27 -12.63 -7.80
C ILE A 131 -1.57 -13.35 -6.64
N LYS A 132 -0.43 -13.95 -6.92
CA LYS A 132 0.44 -14.51 -5.87
C LYS A 132 1.48 -13.47 -5.48
N ALA A 133 1.51 -13.13 -4.18
CA ALA A 133 2.45 -12.18 -3.60
C ALA A 133 3.10 -12.82 -2.36
N GLY A 134 4.23 -13.49 -2.56
CA GLY A 134 4.85 -14.32 -1.54
C GLY A 134 3.88 -15.38 -1.02
N SER A 135 3.64 -15.38 0.28
CA SER A 135 2.69 -16.29 0.96
C SER A 135 1.22 -15.93 0.75
N PHE A 136 0.93 -14.76 0.14
CA PHE A 136 -0.44 -14.27 -0.06
C PHE A 136 -1.00 -14.66 -1.43
N LYS A 137 -2.32 -14.86 -1.46
CA LYS A 137 -3.13 -15.01 -2.66
C LYS A 137 -4.22 -13.95 -2.64
N VAL A 138 -4.19 -13.03 -3.59
CA VAL A 138 -5.08 -11.87 -3.62
C VAL A 138 -5.92 -11.86 -4.88
N GLY A 139 -7.23 -11.68 -4.74
CA GLY A 139 -8.18 -11.52 -5.83
C GLY A 139 -8.80 -10.12 -5.83
N PHE A 140 -8.91 -9.49 -6.99
CA PHE A 140 -9.62 -8.23 -7.16
C PHE A 140 -11.06 -8.49 -7.57
N VAL A 141 -12.00 -7.99 -6.79
CA VAL A 141 -13.44 -8.06 -7.05
C VAL A 141 -13.93 -6.64 -7.31
N ASN A 142 -14.68 -6.45 -8.40
CA ASN A 142 -15.39 -5.20 -8.63
C ASN A 142 -16.66 -5.17 -7.78
N ILE A 143 -16.88 -4.08 -7.12
CA ILE A 143 -18.11 -3.72 -6.41
C ILE A 143 -18.75 -2.51 -7.10
#